data_11d3f80883cd611c110cd136da31e1a9
#
_entry.id   11d3f80883cd611c110cd136da31e1a9
#
_cell.length_a   1.000
_cell.length_b   1.000
_cell.length_c   1.000
_cell.angle_alpha   90.00
_cell.angle_beta   90.00
_cell.angle_gamma   90.00
#
_symmetry.space_group_name_H-M   'P 1'
#
loop_
_entity.id
_entity.type
_entity.pdbx_description
1 polymer ?
#
loop_
_entity_poly.entity_id
_entity_poly.type
_entity_poly.pdbx_seq_one_letter_code
_entity_poly.pdbx_strand_id
1 'polypeptide(L)'
;MYRTDPDAREAFITGLYQLADYLAEHAAIPVPRHGTTILVPLDDQEDGGRADVDYVASAYQWPVHDEDGGYETYKVFGPVGYQVYTLTKARMARHRAESSYQGCVTPDEAVTDA
;
A
#
# COMPACT_ATOMS: atom_id res chain seq x y z
N MET A 1 3.13 -14.47 12.07
CA MET A 1 3.39 -13.05 11.78
C MET A 1 3.94 -12.88 10.38
N TYR A 2 3.45 -11.89 9.68
CA TYR A 2 3.92 -11.57 8.33
C TYR A 2 5.38 -11.14 8.36
N ARG A 3 6.15 -11.69 7.44
CA ARG A 3 7.55 -11.31 7.31
C ARG A 3 7.95 -11.21 5.86
N THR A 4 8.61 -10.14 5.52
CA THR A 4 9.19 -10.00 4.20
C THR A 4 10.54 -10.68 4.20
N ASP A 5 10.83 -11.45 3.16
CA ASP A 5 12.15 -12.03 2.98
C ASP A 5 13.21 -10.94 3.07
N PRO A 6 14.31 -11.15 3.85
CA PRO A 6 15.32 -10.12 4.00
C PRO A 6 15.92 -9.61 2.70
N ASP A 7 16.13 -10.49 1.73
CA ASP A 7 16.70 -10.09 0.44
C ASP A 7 15.68 -9.24 -0.35
N ALA A 8 14.41 -9.62 -0.30
CA ALA A 8 13.37 -8.86 -0.97
C ALA A 8 13.20 -7.48 -0.32
N ARG A 9 13.30 -7.44 1.00
CA ARG A 9 13.23 -6.18 1.73
C ARG A 9 14.35 -5.24 1.33
N GLU A 10 15.56 -5.77 1.26
CA GLU A 10 16.72 -4.97 0.88
C GLU A 10 16.59 -4.45 -0.56
N ALA A 11 16.13 -5.32 -1.46
CA ALA A 11 15.91 -4.91 -2.84
C ALA A 11 14.87 -3.79 -2.94
N PHE A 12 13.80 -3.89 -2.15
CA PHE A 12 12.78 -2.86 -2.13
C PHE A 12 13.34 -1.51 -1.67
N ILE A 13 14.09 -1.54 -0.58
CA ILE A 13 14.69 -0.30 -0.04
C ILE A 13 15.66 0.30 -1.04
N THR A 14 16.50 -0.53 -1.65
CA THR A 14 17.44 -0.08 -2.66
C THR A 14 16.69 0.56 -3.84
N GLY A 15 15.58 -0.07 -4.25
CA GLY A 15 14.77 0.48 -5.33
C GLY A 15 14.20 1.85 -5.00
N LEU A 16 13.80 2.05 -3.74
CA LEU A 16 13.32 3.36 -3.32
C LEU A 16 14.39 4.43 -3.41
N TYR A 17 15.61 4.10 -2.99
CA TYR A 17 16.73 5.03 -3.13
C TYR A 17 17.01 5.36 -4.58
N GLN A 18 16.99 4.34 -5.43
CA GLN A 18 17.23 4.54 -6.85
C GLN A 18 16.15 5.42 -7.48
N LEU A 19 14.91 5.20 -7.11
CA LEU A 19 13.81 6.01 -7.62
C LEU A 19 13.96 7.46 -7.17
N ALA A 20 14.26 7.67 -5.90
CA ALA A 20 14.42 9.02 -5.37
C ALA A 20 15.55 9.76 -6.10
N ASP A 21 16.69 9.10 -6.29
CA ASP A 21 17.83 9.68 -6.99
C ASP A 21 17.48 10.00 -8.44
N TYR A 22 16.77 9.09 -9.08
CA TYR A 22 16.40 9.27 -10.48
C TYR A 22 15.49 10.48 -10.66
N LEU A 23 14.51 10.62 -9.79
CA LEU A 23 13.61 11.76 -9.85
C LEU A 23 14.34 13.06 -9.55
N ALA A 24 15.30 13.04 -8.63
CA ALA A 24 16.07 14.22 -8.31
C ALA A 24 16.93 14.67 -9.48
N GLU A 25 17.46 13.72 -10.25
CA GLU A 25 18.31 14.01 -11.39
C GLU A 25 17.55 14.36 -12.66
N HIS A 26 16.27 14.06 -12.69
CA HIS A 26 15.45 14.25 -13.89
C HIS A 26 14.24 15.11 -13.55
N ALA A 27 14.48 16.37 -13.35
CA ALA A 27 13.45 17.32 -12.87
C ALA A 27 12.25 17.45 -13.80
N ALA A 28 12.38 17.03 -15.06
CA ALA A 28 11.27 17.10 -15.99
C ALA A 28 10.23 16.00 -15.78
N ILE A 29 10.57 14.97 -15.02
CA ILE A 29 9.62 13.90 -14.74
C ILE A 29 8.63 14.37 -13.67
N PRO A 30 7.32 14.34 -13.95
CA PRO A 30 6.33 14.79 -12.94
C PRO A 30 6.30 13.89 -11.74
N VAL A 31 6.06 14.48 -10.58
CA VAL A 31 5.86 13.73 -9.34
C VAL A 31 4.42 13.94 -8.86
N PRO A 32 3.89 13.06 -7.99
CA PRO A 32 2.51 13.20 -7.52
C PRO A 32 2.29 14.55 -6.85
N ARG A 33 1.29 15.29 -7.35
CA ARG A 33 1.02 16.64 -6.86
C ARG A 33 0.54 16.66 -5.41
N HIS A 34 -0.30 15.69 -5.07
CA HIS A 34 -0.92 15.66 -3.75
C HIS A 34 -0.34 14.58 -2.86
N GLY A 35 0.85 14.09 -3.21
CA GLY A 35 1.48 13.04 -2.45
C GLY A 35 1.06 11.66 -2.91
N THR A 36 1.62 10.65 -2.27
CA THR A 36 1.31 9.27 -2.60
C THR A 36 1.49 8.40 -1.37
N THR A 37 0.84 7.25 -1.35
CA THR A 37 0.96 6.31 -0.25
C THR A 37 1.35 4.95 -0.79
N ILE A 38 2.36 4.35 -0.18
CA ILE A 38 2.76 2.98 -0.49
C ILE A 38 1.93 2.05 0.38
N LEU A 39 1.25 1.11 -0.23
CA LEU A 39 0.32 0.22 0.46
C LEU A 39 0.91 -1.16 0.63
N VAL A 40 0.84 -1.69 1.85
CA VAL A 40 1.31 -3.03 2.18
C VAL A 40 0.14 -3.84 2.71
N PRO A 41 -0.42 -4.74 1.92
CA PRO A 41 -1.57 -5.53 2.36
C PRO A 41 -1.13 -6.74 3.18
N LEU A 42 -1.89 -7.05 4.22
CA LEU A 42 -1.66 -8.20 5.09
C LEU A 42 -2.95 -9.01 5.18
N ASP A 43 -3.34 -9.62 4.09
CA ASP A 43 -4.64 -10.27 4.00
C ASP A 43 -4.59 -11.79 3.98
N ASP A 44 -3.43 -12.37 4.19
CA ASP A 44 -3.25 -13.81 4.11
C ASP A 44 -3.15 -14.49 5.48
N GLN A 45 -3.44 -13.77 6.56
CA GLN A 45 -3.37 -14.29 7.91
C GLN A 45 -4.76 -14.70 8.41
N GLU A 46 -4.79 -15.63 9.38
CA GLU A 46 -6.06 -16.11 9.94
C GLU A 46 -6.93 -14.98 10.46
N ASP A 47 -6.33 -14.02 11.14
CA ASP A 47 -7.04 -12.89 11.71
C ASP A 47 -7.09 -11.71 10.76
N GLY A 48 -6.80 -11.92 9.49
CA GLY A 48 -6.80 -10.86 8.51
C GLY A 48 -5.61 -9.92 8.64
N GLY A 49 -4.59 -10.34 9.38
CA GLY A 49 -3.40 -9.52 9.55
C GLY A 49 -3.49 -8.51 10.68
N ARG A 50 -4.57 -8.53 11.47
CA ARG A 50 -4.73 -7.54 12.53
C ARG A 50 -3.61 -7.57 13.55
N ALA A 51 -3.14 -8.76 13.90
CA ALA A 51 -2.06 -8.89 14.87
C ALA A 51 -0.78 -8.24 14.35
N ASP A 52 -0.54 -8.33 13.06
CA ASP A 52 0.64 -7.72 12.46
C ASP A 52 0.53 -6.20 12.41
N VAL A 53 -0.66 -5.69 12.11
CA VAL A 53 -0.90 -4.24 12.17
C VAL A 53 -0.67 -3.74 13.59
N ASP A 54 -1.21 -4.45 14.59
CA ASP A 54 -1.02 -4.09 15.99
C ASP A 54 0.45 -4.09 16.38
N TYR A 55 1.18 -5.07 15.90
CA TYR A 55 2.60 -5.17 16.23
C TYR A 55 3.36 -3.96 15.70
N VAL A 56 3.14 -3.60 14.44
CA VAL A 56 3.82 -2.45 13.85
C VAL A 56 3.44 -1.17 14.58
N ALA A 57 2.14 -0.99 14.84
CA ALA A 57 1.66 0.20 15.51
C ALA A 57 2.27 0.35 16.90
N SER A 58 2.32 -0.75 17.66
CA SER A 58 2.89 -0.71 19.01
C SER A 58 4.39 -0.53 19.00
N ALA A 59 5.08 -1.26 18.13
CA ALA A 59 6.54 -1.23 18.11
C ALA A 59 7.09 0.14 17.70
N TYR A 60 6.41 0.82 16.80
CA TYR A 60 6.87 2.08 16.25
C TYR A 60 5.99 3.25 16.60
N GLN A 61 4.95 3.02 17.38
CA GLN A 61 4.04 4.07 17.86
C GLN A 61 3.36 4.80 16.71
N TRP A 62 2.88 4.02 15.75
CA TRP A 62 2.09 4.56 14.66
C TRP A 62 0.62 4.55 15.01
N PRO A 63 -0.16 5.51 14.49
CA PRO A 63 -1.61 5.51 14.75
C PRO A 63 -2.30 4.35 14.08
N VAL A 64 -3.40 3.90 14.69
CA VAL A 64 -4.23 2.82 14.14
C VAL A 64 -5.56 3.40 13.73
N HIS A 65 -6.04 2.98 12.58
CA HIS A 65 -7.33 3.38 12.06
C HIS A 65 -8.15 2.13 11.79
N ASP A 66 -9.33 2.06 12.40
CA ASP A 66 -10.19 0.87 12.31
C ASP A 66 -11.60 1.32 11.97
N GLU A 67 -11.96 1.21 10.70
CA GLU A 67 -13.32 1.51 10.31
C GLU A 67 -13.69 0.81 9.01
N ASP A 68 -14.96 0.58 8.84
CA ASP A 68 -15.52 0.06 7.59
C ASP A 68 -14.85 -1.24 7.14
N GLY A 69 -14.53 -2.12 8.10
CA GLY A 69 -13.94 -3.41 7.78
C GLY A 69 -12.47 -3.37 7.44
N GLY A 70 -11.86 -2.21 7.52
CA GLY A 70 -10.43 -2.07 7.30
C GLY A 70 -9.71 -1.80 8.61
N TYR A 71 -8.48 -2.27 8.71
CA TYR A 71 -7.67 -2.09 9.90
C TYR A 71 -6.26 -1.77 9.45
N GLU A 72 -5.75 -0.60 9.85
CA GLU A 72 -4.51 -0.11 9.27
C GLU A 72 -3.69 0.70 10.25
N THR A 73 -2.39 0.77 9.97
CA THR A 73 -1.50 1.68 10.65
C THR A 73 -0.64 2.34 9.59
N TYR A 74 -0.19 3.56 9.85
CA TYR A 74 0.49 4.33 8.81
C TYR A 74 1.44 5.33 9.40
N LYS A 75 2.36 5.80 8.55
CA LYS A 75 3.24 6.89 8.87
C LYS A 75 3.46 7.70 7.60
N VAL A 76 3.57 9.02 7.76
CA VAL A 76 3.82 9.90 6.61
C VAL A 76 5.21 10.52 6.72
N PHE A 77 5.80 10.74 5.56
CA PHE A 77 7.12 11.37 5.43
C PHE A 77 6.93 12.51 4.45
N GLY A 78 6.47 13.66 4.95
CA GLY A 78 6.06 14.73 4.07
C GLY A 78 4.89 14.28 3.20
N PRO A 79 4.98 14.39 1.88
CA PRO A 79 3.89 13.98 1.00
C PRO A 79 3.86 12.50 0.71
N VAL A 80 4.78 11.70 1.27
CA VAL A 80 4.83 10.27 1.01
C VAL A 80 4.35 9.52 2.25
N GLY A 81 3.31 8.69 2.09
CA GLY A 81 2.80 7.88 3.18
C GLY A 81 3.19 6.43 3.02
N TYR A 82 3.17 5.71 4.13
CA TYR A 82 3.42 4.28 4.13
C TYR A 82 2.37 3.64 5.02
N GLN A 83 1.60 2.72 4.47
CA GLN A 83 0.43 2.18 5.15
C GLN A 83 0.43 0.67 5.11
N VAL A 84 0.34 0.07 6.29
CA VAL A 84 0.20 -1.38 6.45
C VAL A 84 -1.25 -1.63 6.84
N TYR A 85 -1.94 -2.48 6.10
CA TYR A 85 -3.37 -2.63 6.30
C TYR A 85 -3.85 -4.05 6.07
N THR A 86 -5.03 -4.33 6.60
CA THR A 86 -5.71 -5.59 6.36
C THR A 86 -7.19 -5.32 6.15
N LEU A 87 -7.87 -6.22 5.46
CA LEU A 87 -9.29 -6.11 5.17
C LEU A 87 -10.01 -7.35 5.70
N THR A 88 -11.26 -7.17 6.11
CA THR A 88 -12.09 -8.32 6.45
C THR A 88 -12.37 -9.13 5.20
N LYS A 89 -12.77 -10.39 5.39
CA LYS A 89 -13.12 -11.25 4.27
C LYS A 89 -14.26 -10.66 3.44
N ALA A 90 -15.23 -10.07 4.09
CA ALA A 90 -16.37 -9.48 3.38
C ALA A 90 -15.92 -8.32 2.51
N ARG A 91 -15.06 -7.46 3.06
CA ARG A 91 -14.58 -6.33 2.31
C ARG A 91 -13.68 -6.75 1.14
N MET A 92 -12.87 -7.77 1.36
CA MET A 92 -12.03 -8.30 0.30
C MET A 92 -12.85 -8.90 -0.84
N ALA A 93 -13.92 -9.62 -0.50
CA ALA A 93 -14.80 -10.18 -1.51
C ALA A 93 -15.45 -9.08 -2.33
N ARG A 94 -15.92 -8.03 -1.67
CA ARG A 94 -16.52 -6.89 -2.35
C ARG A 94 -15.50 -6.19 -3.26
N HIS A 95 -14.30 -6.01 -2.77
CA HIS A 95 -13.26 -5.36 -3.53
C HIS A 95 -12.92 -6.16 -4.80
N ARG A 96 -12.83 -7.49 -4.68
CA ARG A 96 -12.58 -8.34 -5.83
C ARG A 96 -13.70 -8.27 -6.85
N ALA A 97 -14.93 -8.22 -6.38
CA ALA A 97 -16.08 -8.11 -7.26
C ALA A 97 -16.07 -6.80 -8.04
N GLU A 98 -15.75 -5.72 -7.35
CA GLU A 98 -15.65 -4.41 -7.98
C GLU A 98 -14.51 -4.38 -9.00
N SER A 99 -13.39 -4.96 -8.68
CA SER A 99 -12.26 -5.02 -9.60
C SER A 99 -12.59 -5.81 -10.84
N SER A 100 -13.28 -6.94 -10.68
CA SER A 100 -13.73 -7.74 -11.81
C SER A 100 -14.67 -6.96 -12.71
N TYR A 101 -15.60 -6.26 -12.10
CA TYR A 101 -16.57 -5.47 -12.84
C TYR A 101 -15.86 -4.35 -13.62
N GLN A 102 -14.95 -3.66 -12.97
CA GLN A 102 -14.17 -2.61 -13.62
C GLN A 102 -13.38 -3.15 -14.80
N GLY A 103 -12.80 -4.32 -14.64
CA GLY A 103 -12.05 -4.95 -15.72
C GLY A 103 -12.91 -5.22 -16.93
N CYS A 104 -14.19 -5.51 -16.73
CA CYS A 104 -15.12 -5.74 -17.83
C CYS A 104 -15.54 -4.47 -18.54
N VAL A 105 -15.48 -3.33 -17.87
CA VAL A 105 -16.05 -2.08 -18.38
C VAL A 105 -15.02 -1.15 -18.95
N THR A 106 -13.75 -1.36 -18.67
CA THR A 106 -12.73 -0.33 -18.84
C THR A 106 -11.67 -0.54 -19.89
N PRO A 107 -11.80 -1.36 -20.91
CA PRO A 107 -10.73 -1.46 -21.91
C PRO A 107 -10.43 -0.11 -22.56
N ASP A 108 -11.48 0.65 -22.83
CA ASP A 108 -11.32 1.94 -23.49
C ASP A 108 -10.65 2.95 -22.58
N GLU A 109 -11.04 2.95 -21.32
CA GLU A 109 -10.46 3.86 -20.36
C GLU A 109 -8.97 3.61 -20.18
N ALA A 110 -8.61 2.35 -20.12
CA ALA A 110 -7.21 2.00 -19.99
C ALA A 110 -6.40 2.53 -21.16
N VAL A 111 -6.97 2.50 -22.34
CA VAL A 111 -6.31 3.01 -23.53
C VAL A 111 -6.18 4.53 -23.49
N THR A 112 -7.23 5.20 -23.05
CA THR A 112 -7.20 6.66 -23.02
C THR A 112 -6.20 7.20 -22.01
N ASP A 113 -5.93 6.46 -20.99
CA ASP A 113 -4.99 6.92 -19.97
C ASP A 113 -3.54 6.83 -20.40
N ALA A 114 -3.30 6.14 -21.46
CA ALA A 114 -1.94 5.91 -21.93
C ALA A 114 -1.26 7.15 -22.54
#